data_648af68ce97a0eba8a30905dd3aa80ae
#
_entry.id   648af68ce97a0eba8a30905dd3aa80ae
#
_cell.length_a   1.000
_cell.length_b   1.000
_cell.length_c   1.000
_cell.angle_alpha   90.00
_cell.angle_beta   90.00
_cell.angle_gamma   90.00
#
_symmetry.space_group_name_H-M   'P 1'
#
loop_
_entity.id
_entity.type
_entity.pdbx_description
1 polymer ?
#
loop_
_entity_poly.entity_id
_entity_poly.type
_entity_poly.pdbx_seq_one_letter_code
_entity_poly.pdbx_strand_id
1 'polypeptide(L)'
;HKAIRRQRQMCIRDRRIVAQAEKQAAELKKNTEAELKLFATQSVEALKSEVVNLITGKITSSNVKAIVSDTAFMQKVILEMAKEWVVKEAITIRTADADALTKYFEANAKSLLDGGVKIEKVSGHDASFTIVPADGSYKVSFGEDEFVAFFKEFLRPGLVEMLF
;
A
#
# COMPACT_ATOMS: atom_id res chain seq x y z
N HIS A 1 19.10 -54.46 -54.26
CA HIS A 1 19.69 -54.16 -52.95
C HIS A 1 19.71 -52.64 -52.57
N LYS A 2 19.95 -51.72 -53.50
CA LYS A 2 19.99 -50.25 -53.24
C LYS A 2 18.60 -49.66 -52.99
N ALA A 3 17.57 -50.13 -53.69
CA ALA A 3 16.19 -49.66 -53.51
C ALA A 3 15.64 -50.02 -52.12
N ILE A 4 15.85 -51.23 -51.65
CA ILE A 4 15.43 -51.71 -50.33
C ILE A 4 16.13 -50.94 -49.18
N ARG A 5 17.41 -50.59 -49.36
CA ARG A 5 18.16 -49.79 -48.43
C ARG A 5 17.60 -48.36 -48.31
N ARG A 6 17.26 -47.73 -49.45
CA ARG A 6 16.63 -46.41 -49.48
C ARG A 6 15.26 -46.41 -48.79
N GLN A 7 14.46 -47.44 -49.05
CA GLN A 7 13.14 -47.59 -48.48
C GLN A 7 13.22 -47.76 -46.90
N ARG A 8 14.16 -48.58 -46.43
CA ARG A 8 14.40 -48.71 -44.98
C ARG A 8 14.87 -47.40 -44.35
N GLN A 9 15.75 -46.65 -45.00
CA GLN A 9 16.21 -45.38 -44.50
C GLN A 9 15.07 -44.32 -44.46
N MET A 10 14.18 -44.33 -45.43
CA MET A 10 12.99 -43.49 -45.44
C MET A 10 12.05 -43.82 -44.27
N CYS A 11 11.71 -45.10 -44.07
CA CYS A 11 10.85 -45.53 -42.99
C CYS A 11 11.43 -45.19 -41.58
N ILE A 12 12.75 -45.29 -41.42
CA ILE A 12 13.41 -44.88 -40.14
C ILE A 12 13.36 -43.39 -39.93
N ARG A 13 13.53 -42.61 -41.00
CA ARG A 13 13.45 -41.15 -40.96
C ARG A 13 12.03 -40.68 -40.63
N ASP A 14 11.04 -41.28 -41.28
CA ASP A 14 9.63 -40.95 -41.04
C ASP A 14 9.19 -41.26 -39.62
N ARG A 15 9.58 -42.42 -39.10
CA ARG A 15 9.33 -42.77 -37.68
C ARG A 15 9.98 -41.78 -36.68
N ARG A 16 11.18 -41.31 -36.99
CA ARG A 16 11.85 -40.29 -36.17
C ARG A 16 11.10 -38.96 -36.20
N ILE A 17 10.63 -38.55 -37.36
CA ILE A 17 9.87 -37.30 -37.53
C ILE A 17 8.56 -37.40 -36.77
N VAL A 18 7.83 -38.51 -36.88
CA VAL A 18 6.58 -38.72 -36.12
C VAL A 18 6.84 -38.72 -34.61
N ALA A 19 7.82 -39.48 -34.14
CA ALA A 19 8.16 -39.54 -32.73
C ALA A 19 8.60 -38.17 -32.16
N GLN A 20 9.33 -37.38 -32.96
CA GLN A 20 9.72 -36.03 -32.58
C GLN A 20 8.52 -35.07 -32.55
N ALA A 21 7.60 -35.17 -33.51
CA ALA A 21 6.38 -34.39 -33.56
C ALA A 21 5.46 -34.72 -32.35
N GLU A 22 5.31 -36.01 -32.03
CA GLU A 22 4.55 -36.45 -30.86
C GLU A 22 5.15 -35.91 -29.55
N LYS A 23 6.49 -35.94 -29.42
CA LYS A 23 7.19 -35.39 -28.27
C LYS A 23 6.98 -33.88 -28.15
N GLN A 24 7.13 -33.17 -29.26
CA GLN A 24 6.89 -31.71 -29.29
C GLN A 24 5.44 -31.35 -28.96
N ALA A 25 4.48 -32.12 -29.47
CA ALA A 25 3.06 -31.92 -29.15
C ALA A 25 2.77 -32.18 -27.68
N ALA A 26 3.37 -33.20 -27.06
CA ALA A 26 3.24 -33.50 -25.66
C ALA A 26 3.87 -32.39 -24.78
N GLU A 27 5.06 -31.92 -25.16
CA GLU A 27 5.75 -30.81 -24.46
C GLU A 27 4.94 -29.51 -24.60
N LEU A 28 4.43 -29.18 -25.77
CA LEU A 28 3.59 -28.01 -25.98
C LEU A 28 2.32 -28.07 -25.13
N LYS A 29 1.63 -29.21 -25.14
CA LYS A 29 0.44 -29.42 -24.31
C LYS A 29 0.75 -29.19 -22.83
N LYS A 30 1.82 -29.79 -22.30
CA LYS A 30 2.24 -29.65 -20.91
C LYS A 30 2.56 -28.20 -20.55
N ASN A 31 3.29 -27.51 -21.44
CA ASN A 31 3.65 -26.11 -21.22
C ASN A 31 2.40 -25.20 -21.23
N THR A 32 1.50 -25.42 -22.19
CA THR A 32 0.24 -24.66 -22.27
C THR A 32 -0.64 -24.90 -21.06
N GLU A 33 -0.75 -26.12 -20.57
CA GLU A 33 -1.49 -26.43 -19.32
C GLU A 33 -0.88 -25.72 -18.11
N ALA A 34 0.46 -25.70 -18.01
CA ALA A 34 1.17 -24.99 -16.93
C ALA A 34 0.97 -23.47 -17.01
N GLU A 35 1.07 -22.89 -18.21
CA GLU A 35 0.83 -21.46 -18.44
C GLU A 35 -0.61 -21.06 -18.14
N LEU A 36 -1.60 -21.85 -18.54
CA LEU A 36 -3.00 -21.61 -18.24
C LEU A 36 -3.27 -21.66 -16.72
N LYS A 37 -2.68 -22.62 -16.03
CA LYS A 37 -2.80 -22.72 -14.57
C LYS A 37 -2.18 -21.50 -13.87
N LEU A 38 -0.99 -21.09 -14.32
CA LEU A 38 -0.33 -19.89 -13.79
C LEU A 38 -1.17 -18.65 -14.04
N PHE A 39 -1.67 -18.46 -15.26
CA PHE A 39 -2.52 -17.34 -15.63
C PHE A 39 -3.81 -17.30 -14.77
N ALA A 40 -4.47 -18.43 -14.59
CA ALA A 40 -5.66 -18.53 -13.75
C ALA A 40 -5.36 -18.13 -12.32
N THR A 41 -4.26 -18.63 -11.73
CA THR A 41 -3.83 -18.26 -10.37
C THR A 41 -3.54 -16.76 -10.25
N GLN A 42 -2.78 -16.21 -11.19
CA GLN A 42 -2.46 -14.76 -11.20
C GLN A 42 -3.72 -13.89 -11.33
N SER A 43 -4.66 -14.32 -12.19
CA SER A 43 -5.93 -13.60 -12.39
C SER A 43 -6.79 -13.60 -11.12
N VAL A 44 -6.85 -14.71 -10.40
CA VAL A 44 -7.57 -14.81 -9.13
C VAL A 44 -6.92 -13.92 -8.07
N GLU A 45 -5.60 -13.94 -7.95
CA GLU A 45 -4.88 -13.10 -6.98
C GLU A 45 -5.02 -11.60 -7.31
N ALA A 46 -4.98 -11.25 -8.60
CA ALA A 46 -5.24 -9.87 -9.04
C ALA A 46 -6.68 -9.43 -8.68
N LEU A 47 -7.67 -10.29 -8.90
CA LEU A 47 -9.06 -10.03 -8.53
C LEU A 47 -9.23 -9.85 -7.01
N LYS A 48 -8.63 -10.72 -6.21
CA LYS A 48 -8.64 -10.59 -4.74
C LYS A 48 -8.06 -9.24 -4.30
N SER A 49 -6.90 -8.87 -4.87
CA SER A 49 -6.25 -7.60 -4.56
C SER A 49 -7.14 -6.42 -4.92
N GLU A 50 -7.82 -6.45 -6.07
CA GLU A 50 -8.72 -5.37 -6.50
C GLU A 50 -9.97 -5.26 -5.61
N VAL A 51 -10.57 -6.38 -5.22
CA VAL A 51 -11.70 -6.41 -4.27
C VAL A 51 -11.31 -5.80 -2.93
N VAL A 52 -10.15 -6.17 -2.38
CA VAL A 52 -9.63 -5.59 -1.13
C VAL A 52 -9.39 -4.08 -1.28
N ASN A 53 -8.81 -3.63 -2.39
CA ASN A 53 -8.56 -2.22 -2.65
C ASN A 53 -9.86 -1.41 -2.74
N LEU A 54 -10.88 -1.94 -3.40
CA LEU A 54 -12.20 -1.29 -3.52
C LEU A 54 -12.89 -1.16 -2.16
N ILE A 55 -12.91 -2.25 -1.39
CA ILE A 55 -13.53 -2.27 -0.05
C ILE A 55 -12.78 -1.32 0.89
N THR A 56 -11.45 -1.44 0.97
CA THR A 56 -10.61 -0.59 1.83
C THR A 56 -10.76 0.88 1.43
N GLY A 57 -10.71 1.16 0.12
CA GLY A 57 -10.88 2.53 -0.39
C GLY A 57 -12.21 3.16 0.00
N LYS A 58 -13.29 2.40 -0.08
CA LYS A 58 -14.64 2.87 0.23
C LYS A 58 -14.88 3.06 1.73
N ILE A 59 -14.37 2.14 2.55
CA ILE A 59 -14.47 2.23 4.01
C ILE A 59 -13.60 3.37 4.56
N THR A 60 -12.35 3.47 4.10
CA THR A 60 -11.41 4.45 4.66
C THR A 60 -11.74 5.86 4.25
N SER A 61 -12.06 6.14 2.98
CA SER A 61 -12.27 7.51 2.52
C SER A 61 -13.43 8.24 3.21
N SER A 62 -14.56 7.56 3.43
CA SER A 62 -15.71 8.17 4.12
C SER A 62 -15.48 8.34 5.63
N ASN A 63 -14.86 7.36 6.27
CA ASN A 63 -14.62 7.40 7.72
C ASN A 63 -13.46 8.32 8.09
N VAL A 64 -12.38 8.34 7.31
CA VAL A 64 -11.24 9.24 7.56
C VAL A 64 -11.67 10.70 7.44
N LYS A 65 -12.49 11.04 6.45
CA LYS A 65 -13.01 12.40 6.31
C LYS A 65 -13.80 12.86 7.54
N ALA A 66 -14.63 11.99 8.10
CA ALA A 66 -15.37 12.27 9.32
C ALA A 66 -14.42 12.44 10.53
N ILE A 67 -13.41 11.58 10.65
CA ILE A 67 -12.43 11.61 11.75
C ILE A 67 -11.54 12.87 11.65
N VAL A 68 -11.04 13.21 10.49
CA VAL A 68 -10.19 14.40 10.28
C VAL A 68 -10.97 15.69 10.49
N SER A 69 -12.28 15.68 10.27
CA SER A 69 -13.15 16.81 10.55
C SER A 69 -13.51 16.97 12.04
N ASP A 70 -13.27 15.95 12.87
CA ASP A 70 -13.48 16.03 14.32
C ASP A 70 -12.26 16.70 14.99
N THR A 71 -12.41 17.99 15.29
CA THR A 71 -11.36 18.80 15.93
C THR A 71 -10.90 18.22 17.27
N ALA A 72 -11.82 17.72 18.10
CA ALA A 72 -11.49 17.17 19.40
C ALA A 72 -10.66 15.89 19.31
N PHE A 73 -11.00 15.02 18.34
CA PHE A 73 -10.22 13.82 18.05
C PHE A 73 -8.82 14.18 17.52
N MET A 74 -8.75 15.09 16.55
CA MET A 74 -7.48 15.52 15.95
C MET A 74 -6.53 16.16 16.95
N GLN A 75 -7.05 16.98 17.89
CA GLN A 75 -6.23 17.55 18.97
C GLN A 75 -5.59 16.47 19.85
N LYS A 76 -6.31 15.39 20.18
CA LYS A 76 -5.77 14.24 20.91
C LYS A 76 -4.69 13.50 20.11
N VAL A 77 -4.94 13.24 18.82
CA VAL A 77 -3.97 12.58 17.94
C VAL A 77 -2.68 13.40 17.86
N ILE A 78 -2.78 14.70 17.61
CA ILE A 78 -1.63 15.61 17.53
C ILE A 78 -0.86 15.63 18.86
N LEU A 79 -1.56 15.65 19.99
CA LEU A 79 -0.94 15.60 21.30
C LEU A 79 -0.13 14.31 21.54
N GLU A 80 -0.72 13.15 21.24
CA GLU A 80 -0.02 11.86 21.42
C GLU A 80 1.19 11.77 20.48
N MET A 81 1.05 12.19 19.24
CA MET A 81 2.19 12.23 18.31
C MET A 81 3.29 13.20 18.79
N ALA A 82 2.92 14.36 19.30
CA ALA A 82 3.88 15.33 19.84
C ALA A 82 4.69 14.75 21.01
N LYS A 83 4.06 13.97 21.90
CA LYS A 83 4.75 13.28 23.00
C LYS A 83 5.86 12.36 22.51
N GLU A 84 5.58 11.57 21.49
CA GLU A 84 6.54 10.63 20.91
C GLU A 84 7.73 11.34 20.22
N TRP A 85 7.46 12.46 19.58
CA TRP A 85 8.46 13.17 18.78
C TRP A 85 9.36 14.10 19.60
N VAL A 86 8.79 14.78 20.60
CA VAL A 86 9.56 15.69 21.48
C VAL A 86 10.66 14.97 22.27
N VAL A 87 10.50 13.67 22.52
CA VAL A 87 11.55 12.87 23.18
C VAL A 87 12.86 12.87 22.37
N LYS A 88 12.75 13.02 21.05
CA LYS A 88 13.92 12.98 20.14
C LYS A 88 14.48 14.36 19.84
N GLU A 89 13.61 15.34 19.60
CA GLU A 89 13.99 16.69 19.16
C GLU A 89 12.84 17.69 19.32
N ALA A 90 13.17 18.98 19.37
CA ALA A 90 12.15 20.04 19.35
C ALA A 90 11.43 20.05 18.01
N ILE A 91 10.12 20.24 18.01
CA ILE A 91 9.26 20.20 16.83
C ILE A 91 8.40 21.44 16.68
N THR A 92 8.08 21.76 15.43
CA THR A 92 7.09 22.78 15.06
C THR A 92 5.89 22.12 14.42
N ILE A 93 4.71 22.31 15.01
CA ILE A 93 3.43 21.82 14.49
C ILE A 93 2.78 22.99 13.74
N ARG A 94 2.50 22.78 12.46
CA ARG A 94 1.83 23.75 11.58
C ARG A 94 0.42 23.29 11.29
N THR A 95 -0.57 24.12 11.60
CA THR A 95 -1.99 23.84 11.37
C THR A 95 -2.77 25.12 11.10
N ALA A 96 -3.93 25.00 10.46
CA ALA A 96 -4.84 26.11 10.27
C ALA A 96 -5.47 26.56 11.61
N ASP A 97 -5.76 25.60 12.51
CA ASP A 97 -6.41 25.83 13.80
C ASP A 97 -5.39 25.96 14.95
N ALA A 98 -4.30 26.70 14.73
CA ALA A 98 -3.23 26.85 15.69
C ALA A 98 -3.70 27.43 17.03
N ASP A 99 -4.64 28.38 17.02
CA ASP A 99 -5.16 29.03 18.22
C ASP A 99 -5.92 28.05 19.14
N ALA A 100 -6.77 27.20 18.54
CA ALA A 100 -7.50 26.17 19.27
C ALA A 100 -6.57 25.07 19.80
N LEU A 101 -5.59 24.66 18.98
CA LEU A 101 -4.61 23.65 19.36
C LEU A 101 -3.69 24.16 20.49
N THR A 102 -3.24 25.40 20.43
CA THR A 102 -2.41 26.01 21.50
C THR A 102 -3.15 26.01 22.83
N LYS A 103 -4.40 26.45 22.85
CA LYS A 103 -5.23 26.41 24.08
C LYS A 103 -5.41 25.00 24.65
N TYR A 104 -5.59 24.02 23.74
CA TYR A 104 -5.70 22.62 24.13
C TYR A 104 -4.41 22.09 24.77
N PHE A 105 -3.25 22.42 24.18
CA PHE A 105 -1.93 22.04 24.72
C PHE A 105 -1.64 22.74 26.06
N GLU A 106 -1.98 24.03 26.20
CA GLU A 106 -1.85 24.76 27.48
C GLU A 106 -2.66 24.12 28.60
N ALA A 107 -3.86 23.63 28.28
CA ALA A 107 -4.74 22.98 29.25
C ALA A 107 -4.34 21.54 29.60
N ASN A 108 -3.83 20.76 28.63
CA ASN A 108 -3.64 19.32 28.80
C ASN A 108 -2.18 18.86 28.79
N ALA A 109 -1.26 19.65 28.26
CA ALA A 109 0.14 19.25 28.07
C ALA A 109 1.10 20.46 28.01
N LYS A 110 1.00 21.37 28.91
CA LYS A 110 1.86 22.57 28.99
C LYS A 110 3.35 22.22 29.01
N SER A 111 3.71 21.11 29.63
CA SER A 111 5.09 20.60 29.66
C SER A 111 5.68 20.31 28.28
N LEU A 112 4.85 20.00 27.27
CA LEU A 112 5.33 19.79 25.90
C LEU A 112 5.68 21.12 25.22
N LEU A 113 4.92 22.17 25.47
CA LEU A 113 5.23 23.52 24.97
C LEU A 113 6.55 24.02 25.59
N ASP A 114 6.74 23.81 26.91
CA ASP A 114 7.98 24.13 27.62
C ASP A 114 9.15 23.24 27.15
N GLY A 115 8.85 21.99 26.70
CA GLY A 115 9.80 21.00 26.20
C GLY A 115 10.26 21.21 24.76
N GLY A 116 9.76 22.24 24.06
CA GLY A 116 10.23 22.56 22.72
C GLY A 116 9.21 22.36 21.58
N VAL A 117 7.94 22.10 21.89
CA VAL A 117 6.87 22.12 20.89
C VAL A 117 6.47 23.55 20.57
N LYS A 118 6.54 23.94 19.30
CA LYS A 118 6.00 25.18 18.78
C LYS A 118 4.77 24.90 17.92
N ILE A 119 3.76 25.77 18.01
CA ILE A 119 2.56 25.68 17.19
C ILE A 119 2.49 26.93 16.33
N GLU A 120 2.45 26.74 15.01
CA GLU A 120 2.40 27.83 14.03
C GLU A 120 1.14 27.75 13.19
N LYS A 121 0.55 28.92 12.93
CA LYS A 121 -0.60 29.03 12.04
C LYS A 121 -0.15 29.09 10.60
N VAL A 122 -0.77 28.27 9.76
CA VAL A 122 -0.53 28.26 8.30
C VAL A 122 -1.86 28.43 7.59
N SER A 123 -1.91 29.37 6.63
CA SER A 123 -3.09 29.62 5.81
C SER A 123 -3.06 28.78 4.53
N GLY A 124 -4.19 28.20 4.14
CA GLY A 124 -4.36 27.56 2.82
C GLY A 124 -3.76 26.19 2.68
N HIS A 125 -3.77 25.38 3.70
CA HIS A 125 -3.26 23.99 3.64
C HIS A 125 -4.39 22.97 3.57
N ASP A 126 -4.27 22.04 2.61
CA ASP A 126 -5.14 20.86 2.51
C ASP A 126 -4.84 19.80 3.58
N ALA A 127 -3.70 19.92 4.27
CA ALA A 127 -3.32 19.02 5.36
C ALA A 127 -3.89 19.49 6.69
N SER A 128 -4.38 18.57 7.51
CA SER A 128 -4.89 18.85 8.84
C SER A 128 -3.80 19.44 9.74
N PHE A 129 -2.58 18.93 9.66
CA PHE A 129 -1.40 19.48 10.31
C PHE A 129 -0.10 18.96 9.68
N THR A 130 0.99 19.65 9.98
CA THR A 130 2.34 19.27 9.56
C THR A 130 3.28 19.34 10.73
N ILE A 131 4.16 18.37 10.87
CA ILE A 131 5.23 18.35 11.86
C ILE A 131 6.56 18.59 11.16
N VAL A 132 7.34 19.55 11.68
CA VAL A 132 8.68 19.90 11.18
C VAL A 132 9.63 19.91 12.37
N PRO A 133 10.75 19.15 12.35
CA PRO A 133 11.76 19.24 13.40
C PRO A 133 12.45 20.61 13.41
N ALA A 134 13.06 20.95 14.52
CA ALA A 134 13.69 22.27 14.70
C ALA A 134 14.82 22.55 13.70
N ASP A 135 15.51 21.51 13.26
CA ASP A 135 16.57 21.60 12.25
C ASP A 135 16.04 21.73 10.81
N GLY A 136 14.73 21.54 10.60
CA GLY A 136 14.11 21.60 9.27
C GLY A 136 14.51 20.49 8.30
N SER A 137 15.17 19.44 8.77
CA SER A 137 15.71 18.35 7.94
C SER A 137 14.65 17.61 7.13
N TYR A 138 13.44 17.53 7.66
CA TYR A 138 12.31 16.90 6.97
C TYR A 138 10.98 17.56 7.35
N LYS A 139 9.94 17.18 6.65
CA LYS A 139 8.57 17.63 6.89
C LYS A 139 7.62 16.45 6.76
N VAL A 140 6.80 16.20 7.75
CA VAL A 140 5.76 15.17 7.71
C VAL A 140 4.39 15.85 7.72
N SER A 141 3.66 15.68 6.65
CA SER A 141 2.31 16.22 6.50
C SER A 141 1.28 15.14 6.80
N PHE A 142 0.24 15.51 7.53
CA PHE A 142 -0.88 14.66 7.89
C PHE A 142 -2.16 15.30 7.36
N GLY A 143 -2.61 14.86 6.22
CA GLY A 143 -3.85 15.26 5.59
C GLY A 143 -4.83 14.10 5.45
N GLU A 144 -5.95 14.35 4.80
CA GLU A 144 -6.96 13.32 4.53
C GLU A 144 -6.37 12.15 3.72
N ASP A 145 -5.59 12.48 2.68
CA ASP A 145 -5.00 11.48 1.78
C ASP A 145 -3.95 10.61 2.48
N GLU A 146 -3.11 11.19 3.34
CA GLU A 146 -2.10 10.47 4.11
C GLU A 146 -2.75 9.53 5.12
N PHE A 147 -3.80 9.97 5.82
CA PHE A 147 -4.58 9.11 6.71
C PHE A 147 -5.29 7.99 5.95
N VAL A 148 -5.88 8.28 4.79
CA VAL A 148 -6.50 7.26 3.94
C VAL A 148 -5.46 6.23 3.49
N ALA A 149 -4.28 6.66 3.06
CA ALA A 149 -3.21 5.76 2.64
C ALA A 149 -2.73 4.87 3.80
N PHE A 150 -2.50 5.45 4.97
CA PHE A 150 -2.10 4.74 6.17
C PHE A 150 -3.14 3.68 6.60
N PHE A 151 -4.40 4.05 6.67
CA PHE A 151 -5.46 3.10 7.06
C PHE A 151 -5.70 2.02 6.02
N LYS A 152 -5.52 2.31 4.72
CA LYS A 152 -5.59 1.29 3.67
C LYS A 152 -4.52 0.23 3.85
N GLU A 153 -3.28 0.65 4.11
CA GLU A 153 -2.17 -0.28 4.34
C GLU A 153 -2.37 -1.11 5.60
N PHE A 154 -2.81 -0.48 6.68
CA PHE A 154 -3.08 -1.13 7.95
C PHE A 154 -4.21 -2.16 7.89
N LEU A 155 -5.30 -1.85 7.18
CA LEU A 155 -6.48 -2.73 7.09
C LEU A 155 -6.32 -3.86 6.07
N ARG A 156 -5.46 -3.69 5.07
CA ARG A 156 -5.30 -4.64 3.96
C ARG A 156 -5.01 -6.07 4.40
N PRO A 157 -4.05 -6.37 5.29
CA PRO A 157 -3.78 -7.74 5.72
C PRO A 157 -4.98 -8.41 6.38
N GLY A 158 -5.64 -7.70 7.30
CA GLY A 158 -6.82 -8.23 8.00
C GLY A 158 -8.01 -8.50 7.07
N LEU A 159 -8.19 -7.65 6.04
CA LEU A 159 -9.26 -7.87 5.05
C LEU A 159 -8.97 -9.06 4.13
N VAL A 160 -7.72 -9.25 3.73
CA VAL A 160 -7.34 -10.44 2.95
C VAL A 160 -7.62 -11.71 3.73
N GLU A 161 -7.24 -11.76 5.01
CA GLU A 161 -7.47 -12.91 5.89
C GLU A 161 -8.96 -13.16 6.15
N MET A 162 -9.76 -12.10 6.22
CA MET A 162 -11.20 -12.21 6.50
C MET A 162 -12.02 -12.63 5.28
N LEU A 163 -11.59 -12.26 4.07
CA LEU A 163 -12.36 -12.46 2.84
C LEU A 163 -11.96 -13.70 2.06
N PHE A 164 -10.76 -14.22 2.27
CA PHE A 164 -10.16 -15.29 1.46
C PHE A 164 -9.40 -16.32 2.30
#